data_dcaaea43d9cbf2729df464ddb330fa90
#
_entry.id   dcaaea43d9cbf2729df464ddb330fa90
#
_cell.length_a   1.000
_cell.length_b   1.000
_cell.length_c   1.000
_cell.angle_alpha   90.00
_cell.angle_beta   90.00
_cell.angle_gamma   90.00
#
_symmetry.space_group_name_H-M   'P 1'
#
loop_
_entity.id
_entity.type
_entity.pdbx_description
1 polymer ?
#
loop_
_entity_poly.entity_id
_entity_poly.type
_entity_poly.pdbx_seq_one_letter_code
_entity_poly.pdbx_strand_id
1 'polypeptide(L)'
;MGYTPKAVNDILQGNCRIMPEVAIMLEMVTEIPASFWLRSQIAYDEYLSRELIKATLENQPLWRKSFPPELNARDWVEKDKDNEKSGLSLLKFFAVASPKAWDGYYKDARLKVAFRISLAEVKDPYAMSAWIRRGEILSDQDPMEKLGQIPVRKRLKAALPEIIAFAAANKVRPKGKKRITYWTPEAEVVDDCMTGLQELCRKIGIRVLFVQNFKSAPIHGMYRWYKDVPLIQLHDRFEKRETMWFTFFHELAHVLYHGKKGICLQNIEITHNYPEKEDEANCFAQKCMADAGFEL
;
A
#
# COMPACT_ATOMS: atom_id res chain seq x y z
N MET A 1 3.11 38.95 37.99
CA MET A 1 2.87 38.54 36.59
C MET A 1 2.19 39.61 35.74
N GLY A 2 1.57 40.64 36.27
CA GLY A 2 0.83 41.66 35.49
C GLY A 2 -0.50 41.19 34.87
N TYR A 3 -0.90 39.96 35.12
CA TYR A 3 -2.18 39.40 34.70
C TYR A 3 -3.26 39.68 35.75
N THR A 4 -4.52 39.77 35.29
CA THR A 4 -5.66 39.86 36.20
C THR A 4 -5.84 38.52 36.94
N PRO A 5 -6.41 38.51 38.18
CA PRO A 5 -6.73 37.29 38.91
C PRO A 5 -7.54 36.26 38.06
N LYS A 6 -8.43 36.77 37.22
CA LYS A 6 -9.21 35.93 36.29
C LYS A 6 -8.29 35.23 35.28
N ALA A 7 -7.37 35.93 34.64
CA ALA A 7 -6.47 35.34 33.63
C ALA A 7 -5.55 34.28 34.27
N VAL A 8 -5.08 34.51 35.50
CA VAL A 8 -4.30 33.51 36.23
C VAL A 8 -5.15 32.29 36.56
N ASN A 9 -6.38 32.46 36.97
CA ASN A 9 -7.31 31.37 37.25
C ASN A 9 -7.61 30.56 35.97
N ASP A 10 -7.82 31.21 34.84
CA ASP A 10 -8.08 30.55 33.55
C ASP A 10 -6.89 29.70 33.13
N ILE A 11 -5.64 30.15 33.36
CA ILE A 11 -4.43 29.35 33.13
C ILE A 11 -4.40 28.12 34.06
N LEU A 12 -4.66 28.32 35.35
CA LEU A 12 -4.64 27.26 36.36
C LEU A 12 -5.73 26.22 36.14
N GLN A 13 -6.87 26.63 35.58
CA GLN A 13 -8.00 25.75 35.23
C GLN A 13 -7.83 25.08 33.86
N GLY A 14 -6.74 25.38 33.11
CA GLY A 14 -6.52 24.84 31.76
C GLY A 14 -7.39 25.47 30.67
N ASN A 15 -8.10 26.58 30.98
CA ASN A 15 -8.93 27.30 30.01
C ASN A 15 -8.11 28.16 29.03
N CYS A 16 -6.82 28.40 29.35
CA CYS A 16 -5.86 29.11 28.50
C CYS A 16 -4.58 28.34 28.38
N ARG A 17 -4.00 28.33 27.18
CA ARG A 17 -2.69 27.68 26.92
C ARG A 17 -1.56 28.47 27.57
N ILE A 18 -0.55 27.75 28.05
CA ILE A 18 0.70 28.34 28.53
C ILE A 18 1.57 28.66 27.31
N MET A 19 1.57 29.92 26.92
CA MET A 19 2.43 30.44 25.85
C MET A 19 3.85 30.72 26.42
N PRO A 20 4.89 30.85 25.57
CA PRO A 20 6.26 31.07 26.02
C PRO A 20 6.41 32.25 26.99
N GLU A 21 5.70 33.36 26.75
CA GLU A 21 5.72 34.57 27.60
C GLU A 21 5.16 34.24 28.98
N VAL A 22 4.08 33.47 29.05
CA VAL A 22 3.46 33.04 30.31
C VAL A 22 4.38 32.11 31.07
N ALA A 23 5.05 31.18 30.37
CA ALA A 23 6.00 30.26 30.98
C ALA A 23 7.19 30.98 31.62
N ILE A 24 7.72 32.02 30.97
CA ILE A 24 8.80 32.87 31.53
C ILE A 24 8.29 33.64 32.76
N MET A 25 7.08 34.17 32.73
CA MET A 25 6.51 34.85 33.90
C MET A 25 6.24 33.89 35.05
N LEU A 26 5.86 32.65 34.79
CA LEU A 26 5.71 31.60 35.78
C LEU A 26 7.07 31.23 36.40
N GLU A 27 8.13 31.13 35.59
CA GLU A 27 9.49 30.91 36.10
C GLU A 27 9.93 32.01 37.06
N MET A 28 9.70 33.29 36.73
CA MET A 28 10.05 34.41 37.59
C MET A 28 9.30 34.41 38.95
N VAL A 29 8.12 33.83 39.01
CA VAL A 29 7.29 33.83 40.22
C VAL A 29 7.43 32.54 41.02
N THR A 30 7.65 31.43 40.37
CA THR A 30 7.65 30.10 41.00
C THR A 30 9.03 29.47 41.12
N GLU A 31 10.04 30.07 40.47
CA GLU A 31 11.41 29.53 40.34
C GLU A 31 11.47 28.17 39.59
N ILE A 32 10.33 27.76 38.99
CA ILE A 32 10.25 26.55 38.14
C ILE A 32 10.59 26.95 36.71
N PRO A 33 11.57 26.28 36.06
CA PRO A 33 12.01 26.67 34.72
C PRO A 33 10.89 26.74 33.69
N ALA A 34 10.88 27.75 32.82
CA ALA A 34 9.89 27.94 31.75
C ALA A 34 9.74 26.69 30.84
N SER A 35 10.87 25.97 30.65
CA SER A 35 10.89 24.73 29.89
C SER A 35 10.05 23.59 30.52
N PHE A 36 9.83 23.60 31.82
CA PHE A 36 8.94 22.66 32.51
C PHE A 36 7.49 22.95 32.12
N TRP A 37 7.08 24.21 32.21
CA TRP A 37 5.73 24.64 31.88
C TRP A 37 5.38 24.38 30.42
N LEU A 38 6.30 24.70 29.50
CA LEU A 38 6.12 24.44 28.07
C LEU A 38 6.03 22.96 27.74
N ARG A 39 6.85 22.12 28.35
CA ARG A 39 6.77 20.66 28.16
C ARG A 39 5.47 20.08 28.69
N SER A 40 4.99 20.56 29.82
CA SER A 40 3.69 20.16 30.38
C SER A 40 2.54 20.55 29.45
N GLN A 41 2.58 21.76 28.88
CA GLN A 41 1.57 22.21 27.92
C GLN A 41 1.59 21.34 26.65
N ILE A 42 2.77 21.04 26.10
CA ILE A 42 2.90 20.17 24.92
C ILE A 42 2.33 18.78 25.20
N ALA A 43 2.64 18.18 26.35
CA ALA A 43 2.12 16.88 26.74
C ALA A 43 0.59 16.88 26.87
N TYR A 44 0.02 17.96 27.42
CA TYR A 44 -1.42 18.13 27.53
C TYR A 44 -2.09 18.29 26.16
N ASP A 45 -1.54 19.11 25.28
CA ASP A 45 -2.04 19.32 23.93
C ASP A 45 -1.99 18.00 23.10
N GLU A 46 -0.91 17.23 23.27
CA GLU A 46 -0.79 15.92 22.65
C GLU A 46 -1.88 14.96 23.16
N TYR A 47 -2.10 14.92 24.46
CA TYR A 47 -3.15 14.11 25.07
C TYR A 47 -4.53 14.47 24.50
N LEU A 48 -4.90 15.76 24.49
CA LEU A 48 -6.18 16.22 23.94
C LEU A 48 -6.34 15.86 22.46
N SER A 49 -5.27 16.01 21.68
CA SER A 49 -5.28 15.66 20.26
C SER A 49 -5.49 14.16 20.04
N ARG A 50 -4.90 13.32 20.89
CA ARG A 50 -5.12 11.87 20.85
C ARG A 50 -6.57 11.51 21.21
N GLU A 51 -7.13 12.13 22.25
CA GLU A 51 -8.54 11.93 22.63
C GLU A 51 -9.50 12.34 21.51
N LEU A 52 -9.22 13.43 20.78
CA LEU A 52 -10.01 13.83 19.63
C LEU A 52 -9.98 12.81 18.49
N ILE A 53 -8.81 12.24 18.20
CA ILE A 53 -8.69 11.16 17.20
C ILE A 53 -9.49 9.94 17.64
N LYS A 54 -9.43 9.55 18.92
CA LYS A 54 -10.21 8.43 19.47
C LYS A 54 -11.71 8.67 19.31
N ALA A 55 -12.20 9.82 19.74
CA ALA A 55 -13.61 10.17 19.59
C ALA A 55 -14.07 10.14 18.12
N THR A 56 -13.20 10.55 17.20
CA THR A 56 -13.47 10.48 15.75
C THR A 56 -13.62 9.04 15.27
N LEU A 57 -12.78 8.13 15.76
CA LEU A 57 -12.85 6.70 15.41
C LEU A 57 -14.07 6.01 16.04
N GLU A 58 -14.42 6.36 17.26
CA GLU A 58 -15.61 5.84 17.96
C GLU A 58 -16.91 6.26 17.23
N ASN A 59 -16.95 7.48 16.71
CA ASN A 59 -18.08 7.98 15.93
C ASN A 59 -18.18 7.37 14.51
N GLN A 60 -17.18 6.61 14.07
CA GLN A 60 -17.14 5.96 12.75
C GLN A 60 -16.88 4.43 12.82
N PRO A 61 -17.67 3.67 13.59
CA PRO A 61 -17.43 2.23 13.76
C PRO A 61 -17.62 1.45 12.47
N LEU A 62 -18.46 1.95 11.55
CA LEU A 62 -18.70 1.31 10.25
C LEU A 62 -17.46 1.31 9.36
N TRP A 63 -16.67 2.38 9.38
CA TRP A 63 -15.44 2.46 8.60
C TRP A 63 -14.49 1.30 8.93
N ARG A 64 -14.25 1.05 10.20
CA ARG A 64 -13.39 -0.05 10.66
C ARG A 64 -13.94 -1.41 10.30
N LYS A 65 -15.26 -1.62 10.46
CA LYS A 65 -15.95 -2.89 10.17
C LYS A 65 -16.01 -3.21 8.68
N SER A 66 -15.78 -2.23 7.83
CA SER A 66 -15.77 -2.41 6.37
C SER A 66 -14.51 -3.11 5.86
N PHE A 67 -13.42 -3.12 6.65
CA PHE A 67 -12.19 -3.81 6.24
C PHE A 67 -12.28 -5.32 6.48
N PRO A 68 -11.66 -6.13 5.59
CA PRO A 68 -11.69 -7.58 5.72
C PRO A 68 -11.01 -8.04 7.02
N PRO A 69 -11.60 -9.00 7.74
CA PRO A 69 -11.03 -9.52 8.99
C PRO A 69 -9.69 -10.22 8.78
N GLU A 70 -9.36 -10.58 7.54
CA GLU A 70 -8.08 -11.14 7.16
C GLU A 70 -6.90 -10.21 7.44
N LEU A 71 -7.10 -8.88 7.51
CA LEU A 71 -6.05 -7.95 7.91
C LEU A 71 -5.47 -8.29 9.28
N ASN A 72 -6.35 -8.57 10.24
CA ASN A 72 -5.95 -8.98 11.58
C ASN A 72 -5.44 -10.42 11.60
N ALA A 73 -6.02 -11.31 10.78
CA ALA A 73 -5.58 -12.69 10.68
C ALA A 73 -4.19 -12.82 10.08
N ARG A 74 -3.75 -11.85 9.29
CA ARG A 74 -2.43 -11.77 8.64
C ARG A 74 -1.42 -10.90 9.40
N ASP A 75 -1.76 -10.44 10.59
CA ASP A 75 -0.97 -9.50 11.39
C ASP A 75 -0.50 -8.25 10.62
N TRP A 76 -1.29 -7.83 9.59
CA TRP A 76 -1.06 -6.56 8.90
C TRP A 76 -1.55 -5.38 9.73
N VAL A 77 -2.51 -5.63 10.58
CA VAL A 77 -3.09 -4.70 11.56
C VAL A 77 -3.16 -5.42 12.91
N GLU A 78 -2.80 -4.73 13.98
CA GLU A 78 -2.82 -5.29 15.32
C GLU A 78 -4.21 -5.80 15.70
N LYS A 79 -4.25 -7.02 16.27
CA LYS A 79 -5.45 -7.57 16.88
C LYS A 79 -5.64 -6.94 18.24
N ASP A 80 -6.60 -6.05 18.37
CA ASP A 80 -7.04 -5.59 19.68
C ASP A 80 -8.54 -5.78 19.82
N LYS A 81 -8.97 -6.21 21.00
CA LYS A 81 -10.40 -6.26 21.38
C LYS A 81 -10.94 -4.86 21.56
N ASP A 82 -10.06 -3.92 21.84
CA ASP A 82 -10.38 -2.50 21.94
C ASP A 82 -10.57 -1.91 20.54
N ASN A 83 -11.76 -1.38 20.33
CA ASN A 83 -12.18 -0.76 19.07
C ASN A 83 -11.28 0.42 18.68
N GLU A 84 -10.80 1.15 19.67
CA GLU A 84 -9.95 2.33 19.51
C GLU A 84 -8.58 1.95 18.97
N LYS A 85 -7.88 1.04 19.62
CA LYS A 85 -6.55 0.59 19.22
C LYS A 85 -6.56 -0.05 17.84
N SER A 86 -7.60 -0.82 17.54
CA SER A 86 -7.81 -1.40 16.21
C SER A 86 -8.03 -0.32 15.13
N GLY A 87 -8.75 0.77 15.45
CA GLY A 87 -8.92 1.90 14.54
C GLY A 87 -7.63 2.67 14.28
N LEU A 88 -6.84 2.94 15.33
CA LEU A 88 -5.53 3.58 15.24
C LEU A 88 -4.53 2.72 14.42
N SER A 89 -4.56 1.40 14.61
CA SER A 89 -3.72 0.47 13.86
C SER A 89 -4.06 0.49 12.36
N LEU A 90 -5.34 0.59 11.98
CA LEU A 90 -5.77 0.79 10.60
C LEU A 90 -5.26 2.12 10.02
N LEU A 91 -5.38 3.23 10.76
CA LEU A 91 -4.86 4.52 10.30
C LEU A 91 -3.35 4.45 10.06
N LYS A 92 -2.60 3.82 10.96
CA LYS A 92 -1.15 3.59 10.80
C LYS A 92 -0.84 2.73 9.58
N PHE A 93 -1.57 1.61 9.41
CA PHE A 93 -1.40 0.72 8.26
C PHE A 93 -1.56 1.48 6.95
N PHE A 94 -2.61 2.29 6.81
CA PHE A 94 -2.87 3.09 5.62
C PHE A 94 -2.04 4.38 5.53
N ALA A 95 -1.28 4.72 6.57
CA ALA A 95 -0.55 5.99 6.69
C ALA A 95 -1.44 7.23 6.45
N VAL A 96 -2.62 7.23 7.04
CA VAL A 96 -3.59 8.33 6.95
C VAL A 96 -3.96 8.85 8.34
N ALA A 97 -4.28 10.14 8.43
CA ALA A 97 -4.58 10.79 9.70
C ALA A 97 -6.02 10.59 10.19
N SER A 98 -6.93 10.18 9.31
CA SER A 98 -8.34 10.00 9.65
C SER A 98 -9.06 9.10 8.63
N PRO A 99 -10.24 8.55 8.97
CA PRO A 99 -11.11 7.86 8.00
C PRO A 99 -11.47 8.73 6.79
N LYS A 100 -11.72 10.02 7.00
CA LYS A 100 -12.00 10.98 5.92
C LYS A 100 -10.77 11.14 4.98
N ALA A 101 -9.57 11.16 5.52
CA ALA A 101 -8.35 11.19 4.72
C ALA A 101 -8.18 9.92 3.89
N TRP A 102 -8.57 8.75 4.45
CA TRP A 102 -8.60 7.49 3.72
C TRP A 102 -9.60 7.54 2.55
N ASP A 103 -10.83 8.02 2.79
CA ASP A 103 -11.83 8.22 1.72
C ASP A 103 -11.29 9.12 0.63
N GLY A 104 -10.69 10.27 0.99
CA GLY A 104 -10.11 11.21 0.03
C GLY A 104 -8.95 10.62 -0.80
N TYR A 105 -8.11 9.79 -0.19
CA TYR A 105 -6.97 9.17 -0.88
C TYR A 105 -7.40 7.96 -1.73
N TYR A 106 -8.17 7.03 -1.16
CA TYR A 106 -8.52 5.77 -1.82
C TYR A 106 -9.83 5.84 -2.61
N LYS A 107 -10.78 6.70 -2.26
CA LYS A 107 -12.03 6.86 -3.02
C LYS A 107 -12.03 8.09 -3.95
N ASP A 108 -11.42 9.22 -3.56
CA ASP A 108 -11.69 10.49 -4.23
C ASP A 108 -10.61 11.06 -5.16
N ALA A 109 -9.35 11.11 -4.82
CA ALA A 109 -8.52 12.09 -5.50
C ALA A 109 -7.42 11.58 -6.44
N ARG A 110 -6.61 10.62 -6.06
CA ARG A 110 -5.42 10.25 -6.84
C ARG A 110 -5.47 8.88 -7.47
N LEU A 111 -6.18 7.97 -6.85
CA LEU A 111 -6.51 6.70 -7.46
C LEU A 111 -7.62 6.88 -8.50
N LYS A 112 -8.44 7.92 -8.38
CA LYS A 112 -9.55 8.21 -9.31
C LYS A 112 -9.17 8.42 -10.76
N VAL A 113 -7.99 8.89 -11.10
CA VAL A 113 -7.62 9.08 -12.52
C VAL A 113 -7.29 7.76 -13.20
N ALA A 114 -6.79 6.79 -12.44
CA ALA A 114 -6.55 5.43 -12.94
C ALA A 114 -7.51 4.37 -12.32
N PHE A 115 -8.09 4.66 -11.15
CA PHE A 115 -9.04 3.82 -10.42
C PHE A 115 -10.50 4.27 -10.53
N ARG A 116 -10.76 5.41 -11.15
CA ARG A 116 -12.10 6.02 -11.16
C ARG A 116 -13.20 5.10 -11.64
N ILE A 117 -12.84 4.13 -12.42
CA ILE A 117 -13.78 3.18 -12.99
C ILE A 117 -13.75 1.88 -12.21
N SER A 118 -12.57 1.44 -11.76
CA SER A 118 -12.47 0.15 -11.09
C SER A 118 -12.96 0.12 -9.66
N LEU A 119 -12.80 1.17 -8.88
CA LEU A 119 -13.31 1.18 -7.50
C LEU A 119 -14.84 1.28 -7.41
N ALA A 120 -15.50 1.91 -8.40
CA ALA A 120 -16.95 1.93 -8.46
C ALA A 120 -17.55 0.55 -8.83
N GLU A 121 -16.77 -0.30 -9.51
CA GLU A 121 -17.16 -1.65 -9.96
C GLU A 121 -16.56 -2.75 -9.07
N VAL A 122 -15.55 -2.42 -8.24
CA VAL A 122 -14.99 -3.38 -7.28
C VAL A 122 -15.97 -3.64 -6.15
N LYS A 123 -16.29 -4.90 -5.94
CA LYS A 123 -17.21 -5.35 -4.88
C LYS A 123 -16.75 -4.94 -3.48
N ASP A 124 -15.44 -4.79 -3.26
CA ASP A 124 -14.85 -4.45 -1.95
C ASP A 124 -13.66 -3.50 -2.09
N PRO A 125 -13.91 -2.17 -2.06
CA PRO A 125 -12.85 -1.17 -2.13
C PRO A 125 -11.92 -1.17 -0.92
N TYR A 126 -12.38 -1.66 0.22
CA TYR A 126 -11.59 -1.75 1.44
C TYR A 126 -10.54 -2.86 1.34
N ALA A 127 -10.93 -4.03 0.85
CA ALA A 127 -10.01 -5.13 0.59
C ALA A 127 -8.97 -4.75 -0.48
N MET A 128 -9.41 -4.12 -1.56
CA MET A 128 -8.52 -3.66 -2.63
C MET A 128 -7.50 -2.65 -2.10
N SER A 129 -7.94 -1.62 -1.38
CA SER A 129 -7.05 -0.61 -0.83
C SER A 129 -6.01 -1.23 0.12
N ALA A 130 -6.41 -2.21 0.92
CA ALA A 130 -5.51 -2.93 1.82
C ALA A 130 -4.47 -3.75 1.06
N TRP A 131 -4.87 -4.42 -0.02
CA TRP A 131 -3.95 -5.17 -0.87
C TRP A 131 -2.91 -4.25 -1.53
N ILE A 132 -3.36 -3.12 -2.08
CA ILE A 132 -2.49 -2.08 -2.67
C ILE A 132 -1.52 -1.55 -1.62
N ARG A 133 -2.04 -1.17 -0.44
CA ARG A 133 -1.23 -0.63 0.65
C ARG A 133 -0.16 -1.62 1.12
N ARG A 134 -0.46 -2.91 1.17
CA ARG A 134 0.53 -3.93 1.52
C ARG A 134 1.68 -3.95 0.52
N GLY A 135 1.43 -3.83 -0.77
CA GLY A 135 2.48 -3.70 -1.78
C GLY A 135 3.37 -2.47 -1.59
N GLU A 136 2.80 -1.33 -1.15
CA GLU A 136 3.57 -0.14 -0.80
C GLU A 136 4.51 -0.41 0.38
N ILE A 137 3.96 -0.99 1.46
CA ILE A 137 4.74 -1.30 2.67
C ILE A 137 5.90 -2.25 2.33
N LEU A 138 5.64 -3.31 1.57
CA LEU A 138 6.70 -4.22 1.13
C LEU A 138 7.74 -3.52 0.24
N SER A 139 7.31 -2.59 -0.60
CA SER A 139 8.22 -1.79 -1.42
C SER A 139 9.09 -0.86 -0.59
N ASP A 140 8.57 -0.33 0.51
CA ASP A 140 9.32 0.55 1.41
C ASP A 140 10.30 -0.22 2.31
N GLN A 141 9.97 -1.47 2.66
CA GLN A 141 10.85 -2.34 3.45
C GLN A 141 12.09 -2.82 2.68
N ASP A 142 12.01 -2.87 1.36
CA ASP A 142 13.10 -3.29 0.48
C ASP A 142 13.31 -2.25 -0.64
N PRO A 143 13.91 -1.08 -0.35
CA PRO A 143 14.09 -0.04 -1.33
C PRO A 143 14.99 -0.50 -2.48
N MET A 144 14.61 -0.12 -3.71
CA MET A 144 15.41 -0.37 -4.90
C MET A 144 16.32 0.83 -5.19
N GLU A 145 17.56 0.53 -5.53
CA GLU A 145 18.49 1.55 -6.03
C GLU A 145 18.05 2.09 -7.39
N LYS A 146 18.30 3.38 -7.62
CA LYS A 146 18.06 3.99 -8.92
C LYS A 146 19.11 3.45 -9.91
N LEU A 147 18.69 2.64 -10.85
CA LEU A 147 19.54 2.13 -11.91
C LEU A 147 19.78 3.23 -12.96
N GLY A 148 20.97 3.81 -12.96
CA GLY A 148 21.56 4.65 -14.00
C GLY A 148 20.64 5.53 -14.89
N GLN A 149 21.19 6.14 -15.95
CA GLN A 149 20.44 7.03 -16.84
C GLN A 149 19.62 6.30 -17.93
N ILE A 150 19.82 4.99 -18.12
CA ILE A 150 19.12 4.23 -19.15
C ILE A 150 17.65 4.09 -18.76
N PRO A 151 16.69 4.53 -19.59
CA PRO A 151 15.27 4.35 -19.30
C PRO A 151 14.87 2.89 -19.06
N VAL A 152 14.01 2.65 -18.09
CA VAL A 152 13.51 1.30 -17.74
C VAL A 152 12.97 0.54 -18.95
N ARG A 153 12.29 1.22 -19.88
CA ARG A 153 11.79 0.64 -21.13
C ARG A 153 12.88 0.04 -22.01
N LYS A 154 14.05 0.69 -22.11
CA LYS A 154 15.17 0.17 -22.90
C LYS A 154 15.78 -1.05 -22.23
N ARG A 155 15.94 -1.02 -20.91
CA ARG A 155 16.42 -2.17 -20.13
C ARG A 155 15.47 -3.35 -20.25
N LEU A 156 14.16 -3.10 -20.13
CA LEU A 156 13.13 -4.12 -20.29
C LEU A 156 13.15 -4.77 -21.68
N LYS A 157 13.23 -3.96 -22.75
CA LYS A 157 13.33 -4.50 -24.12
C LYS A 157 14.55 -5.40 -24.30
N ALA A 158 15.69 -5.04 -23.72
CA ALA A 158 16.92 -5.83 -23.79
C ALA A 158 16.82 -7.14 -22.97
N ALA A 159 16.13 -7.12 -21.83
CA ALA A 159 15.97 -8.28 -20.96
C ALA A 159 14.79 -9.19 -21.33
N LEU A 160 13.92 -8.76 -22.22
CA LEU A 160 12.70 -9.51 -22.58
C LEU A 160 12.99 -10.95 -23.03
N PRO A 161 14.00 -11.23 -23.87
CA PRO A 161 14.34 -12.62 -24.25
C PRO A 161 14.71 -13.49 -23.03
N GLU A 162 15.45 -12.93 -22.06
CA GLU A 162 15.83 -13.63 -20.83
C GLU A 162 14.60 -13.94 -19.95
N ILE A 163 13.67 -12.97 -19.84
CA ILE A 163 12.40 -13.14 -19.11
C ILE A 163 11.55 -14.23 -19.77
N ILE A 164 11.45 -14.26 -21.10
CA ILE A 164 10.71 -15.28 -21.85
C ILE A 164 11.36 -16.65 -21.66
N ALA A 165 12.69 -16.75 -21.73
CA ALA A 165 13.41 -18.00 -21.48
C ALA A 165 13.20 -18.50 -20.04
N PHE A 166 13.20 -17.60 -19.06
CA PHE A 166 12.90 -17.93 -17.69
C PHE A 166 11.45 -18.44 -17.51
N ALA A 167 10.48 -17.83 -18.20
CA ALA A 167 9.10 -18.30 -18.22
C ALA A 167 8.98 -19.70 -18.84
N ALA A 168 9.67 -19.94 -19.96
CA ALA A 168 9.72 -21.24 -20.62
C ALA A 168 10.25 -22.35 -19.71
N ALA A 169 11.29 -22.06 -18.92
CA ALA A 169 11.88 -23.00 -17.95
C ALA A 169 10.96 -23.24 -16.73
N ASN A 170 10.02 -22.35 -16.45
CA ASN A 170 9.16 -22.38 -15.27
C ASN A 170 7.67 -22.52 -15.59
N LYS A 171 7.32 -23.17 -16.69
CA LYS A 171 5.92 -23.39 -17.12
C LYS A 171 5.12 -24.22 -16.13
N VAL A 172 5.74 -25.24 -15.58
CA VAL A 172 5.07 -26.23 -14.74
C VAL A 172 5.55 -26.07 -13.30
N ARG A 173 4.61 -26.14 -12.37
CA ARG A 173 4.97 -26.16 -10.94
C ARG A 173 5.59 -27.53 -10.61
N PRO A 174 6.72 -27.57 -9.90
CA PRO A 174 7.32 -28.83 -9.47
C PRO A 174 6.33 -29.67 -8.66
N LYS A 175 6.20 -30.96 -9.00
CA LYS A 175 5.35 -31.91 -8.27
C LYS A 175 5.83 -32.03 -6.82
N GLY A 176 4.91 -31.99 -5.87
CA GLY A 176 5.23 -32.18 -4.44
C GLY A 176 5.52 -30.92 -3.64
N LYS A 177 5.76 -29.77 -4.25
CA LYS A 177 5.80 -28.51 -3.51
C LYS A 177 4.38 -28.08 -3.18
N LYS A 178 4.05 -28.04 -1.88
CA LYS A 178 2.76 -27.50 -1.39
C LYS A 178 2.58 -26.06 -1.90
N ARG A 179 1.33 -25.68 -2.12
CA ARG A 179 0.93 -24.31 -2.42
C ARG A 179 1.46 -23.39 -1.32
N ILE A 180 2.41 -22.52 -1.65
CA ILE A 180 3.05 -21.67 -0.67
C ILE A 180 2.07 -20.56 -0.31
N THR A 181 1.73 -20.50 0.95
CA THR A 181 1.15 -19.31 1.56
C THR A 181 2.30 -18.54 2.18
N TYR A 182 2.70 -17.42 1.60
CA TYR A 182 3.74 -16.51 2.12
C TYR A 182 3.41 -15.92 3.50
N TRP A 183 2.61 -16.60 4.29
CA TRP A 183 1.98 -15.96 5.42
C TRP A 183 2.36 -16.49 6.80
N THR A 184 3.19 -17.44 6.93
CA THR A 184 3.72 -17.80 8.25
C THR A 184 5.19 -17.45 8.30
N PRO A 185 5.70 -16.94 9.44
CA PRO A 185 7.13 -16.74 9.66
C PRO A 185 7.94 -18.03 9.45
N GLU A 186 7.25 -19.17 9.42
CA GLU A 186 7.79 -20.53 9.30
C GLU A 186 7.61 -21.12 7.89
N ALA A 187 7.08 -20.37 6.92
CA ALA A 187 6.91 -20.86 5.55
C ALA A 187 8.24 -20.81 4.79
N GLU A 188 9.08 -21.79 5.06
CA GLU A 188 10.40 -22.00 4.40
C GLU A 188 10.30 -22.43 2.94
N VAL A 189 9.14 -22.51 2.32
CA VAL A 189 9.04 -22.93 0.93
C VAL A 189 8.77 -21.74 0.04
N VAL A 190 9.82 -21.00 -0.27
CA VAL A 190 9.81 -19.98 -1.32
C VAL A 190 9.60 -20.67 -2.67
N ASP A 191 8.68 -20.16 -3.49
CA ASP A 191 8.55 -20.63 -4.88
C ASP A 191 9.72 -20.05 -5.69
N ASP A 192 10.72 -20.86 -5.98
CA ASP A 192 11.95 -20.46 -6.67
C ASP A 192 11.66 -19.67 -7.96
N CYS A 193 10.55 -19.98 -8.64
CA CYS A 193 10.11 -19.24 -9.81
C CYS A 193 9.69 -17.81 -9.47
N MET A 194 8.95 -17.60 -8.38
CA MET A 194 8.51 -16.25 -7.99
C MET A 194 9.70 -15.42 -7.53
N THR A 195 10.58 -15.98 -6.74
CA THR A 195 11.82 -15.31 -6.30
C THR A 195 12.74 -15.00 -7.47
N GLY A 196 12.97 -15.97 -8.36
CA GLY A 196 13.80 -15.75 -9.54
C GLY A 196 13.23 -14.67 -10.46
N LEU A 197 11.91 -14.62 -10.64
CA LEU A 197 11.25 -13.55 -11.40
C LEU A 197 11.45 -12.18 -10.74
N GLN A 198 11.32 -12.09 -9.41
CA GLN A 198 11.55 -10.85 -8.67
C GLN A 198 12.98 -10.36 -8.85
N GLU A 199 13.98 -11.25 -8.72
CA GLU A 199 15.39 -10.93 -8.90
C GLU A 199 15.71 -10.49 -10.33
N LEU A 200 15.19 -11.20 -11.34
CA LEU A 200 15.37 -10.88 -12.75
C LEU A 200 14.82 -9.47 -13.06
N CYS A 201 13.62 -9.19 -12.63
CA CYS A 201 13.00 -7.86 -12.83
C CYS A 201 13.72 -6.77 -12.03
N ARG A 202 14.21 -7.06 -10.82
CA ARG A 202 14.97 -6.12 -10.00
C ARG A 202 16.23 -5.63 -10.72
N LYS A 203 16.95 -6.50 -11.41
CA LYS A 203 18.16 -6.14 -12.19
C LYS A 203 17.89 -5.09 -13.28
N ILE A 204 16.68 -5.02 -13.77
CA ILE A 204 16.28 -4.05 -14.81
C ILE A 204 15.51 -2.84 -14.25
N GLY A 205 15.34 -2.77 -12.93
CA GLY A 205 14.68 -1.66 -12.24
C GLY A 205 13.16 -1.75 -12.25
N ILE A 206 12.59 -2.94 -12.32
CA ILE A 206 11.16 -3.23 -12.16
C ILE A 206 10.98 -4.01 -10.87
N ARG A 207 10.09 -3.54 -10.01
CA ARG A 207 9.71 -4.28 -8.80
C ARG A 207 8.55 -5.21 -9.12
N VAL A 208 8.71 -6.48 -8.80
CA VAL A 208 7.63 -7.47 -8.81
C VAL A 208 7.37 -7.91 -7.38
N LEU A 209 6.12 -7.90 -6.95
CA LEU A 209 5.70 -8.37 -5.63
C LEU A 209 4.56 -9.37 -5.77
N PHE A 210 4.64 -10.44 -4.97
CA PHE A 210 3.54 -11.37 -4.78
C PHE A 210 2.89 -11.09 -3.43
N VAL A 211 1.63 -10.66 -3.45
CA VAL A 211 0.89 -10.21 -2.26
C VAL A 211 -0.37 -11.04 -2.09
N GLN A 212 -0.59 -11.49 -0.87
CA GLN A 212 -1.75 -12.31 -0.55
C GLN A 212 -3.07 -11.56 -0.84
N ASN A 213 -3.92 -12.15 -1.69
CA ASN A 213 -5.18 -11.58 -2.10
C ASN A 213 -6.28 -11.79 -1.04
N PHE A 214 -7.32 -10.95 -1.08
CA PHE A 214 -8.53 -11.11 -0.28
C PHE A 214 -9.61 -11.82 -1.09
N LYS A 215 -10.45 -12.62 -0.41
CA LYS A 215 -11.55 -13.32 -1.06
C LYS A 215 -12.57 -12.36 -1.70
N SER A 216 -12.78 -11.21 -1.06
CA SER A 216 -13.70 -10.17 -1.53
C SER A 216 -13.14 -9.28 -2.65
N ALA A 217 -11.84 -9.36 -2.95
CA ALA A 217 -11.18 -8.61 -4.01
C ALA A 217 -10.30 -9.55 -4.85
N PRO A 218 -10.90 -10.28 -5.81
CA PRO A 218 -10.19 -11.27 -6.65
C PRO A 218 -9.39 -10.60 -7.76
N ILE A 219 -8.33 -9.87 -7.39
CA ILE A 219 -7.42 -9.19 -8.30
C ILE A 219 -6.27 -10.14 -8.65
N HIS A 220 -5.94 -10.32 -9.93
CA HIS A 220 -4.81 -11.13 -10.36
C HIS A 220 -3.50 -10.37 -10.37
N GLY A 221 -3.51 -9.15 -10.88
CA GLY A 221 -2.33 -8.31 -10.95
C GLY A 221 -2.67 -6.84 -11.03
N MET A 222 -1.66 -6.02 -10.87
CA MET A 222 -1.72 -4.58 -10.98
C MET A 222 -0.36 -4.02 -11.34
N TYR A 223 -0.35 -3.03 -12.23
CA TYR A 223 0.81 -2.22 -12.53
C TYR A 223 0.60 -0.77 -12.07
N ARG A 224 1.66 -0.17 -11.53
CA ARG A 224 1.73 1.26 -11.24
C ARG A 224 3.18 1.73 -11.07
N TRP A 225 3.39 3.04 -11.03
CA TRP A 225 4.64 3.61 -10.56
C TRP A 225 4.54 3.95 -9.07
N TYR A 226 5.50 3.47 -8.30
CA TYR A 226 5.62 3.78 -6.87
C TYR A 226 7.02 4.31 -6.58
N LYS A 227 7.13 5.55 -6.08
CA LYS A 227 8.40 6.23 -5.79
C LYS A 227 9.40 6.15 -6.96
N ASP A 228 8.93 6.46 -8.17
CA ASP A 228 9.70 6.43 -9.43
C ASP A 228 10.16 5.04 -9.92
N VAL A 229 9.71 3.97 -9.31
CA VAL A 229 9.95 2.59 -9.71
C VAL A 229 8.66 1.98 -10.28
N PRO A 230 8.69 1.32 -11.45
CA PRO A 230 7.56 0.49 -11.88
C PRO A 230 7.35 -0.66 -10.90
N LEU A 231 6.14 -0.78 -10.40
CA LEU A 231 5.72 -1.83 -9.49
C LEU A 231 4.66 -2.69 -10.17
N ILE A 232 4.96 -3.96 -10.35
CA ILE A 232 4.01 -5.00 -10.72
C ILE A 232 3.68 -5.76 -9.44
N GLN A 233 2.43 -5.73 -9.04
CA GLN A 233 1.93 -6.44 -7.87
C GLN A 233 1.00 -7.55 -8.34
N LEU A 234 1.32 -8.79 -8.01
CA LEU A 234 0.58 -9.98 -8.38
C LEU A 234 0.03 -10.65 -7.11
N HIS A 235 -1.08 -11.38 -7.23
CA HIS A 235 -1.51 -12.19 -6.10
C HIS A 235 -0.63 -13.45 -5.94
N ASP A 236 -0.61 -14.02 -4.74
CA ASP A 236 0.28 -15.13 -4.38
C ASP A 236 -0.27 -16.53 -4.70
N ARG A 237 -1.54 -16.62 -5.11
CA ARG A 237 -2.29 -17.89 -5.19
C ARG A 237 -2.81 -18.21 -6.59
N PHE A 238 -1.95 -18.13 -7.59
CA PHE A 238 -2.33 -18.60 -8.92
C PHE A 238 -2.57 -20.12 -8.91
N GLU A 239 -3.69 -20.57 -9.44
CA GLU A 239 -4.00 -21.99 -9.57
C GLU A 239 -3.10 -22.64 -10.64
N LYS A 240 -2.96 -21.93 -11.75
CA LYS A 240 -2.17 -22.34 -12.92
C LYS A 240 -1.00 -21.39 -13.15
N ARG A 241 0.13 -21.93 -13.58
CA ARG A 241 1.31 -21.16 -13.98
C ARG A 241 1.03 -20.29 -15.21
N GLU A 242 0.22 -20.79 -16.12
CA GLU A 242 -0.17 -20.07 -17.32
C GLU A 242 -0.86 -18.74 -16.95
N THR A 243 -1.82 -18.78 -16.02
CA THR A 243 -2.52 -17.57 -15.55
C THR A 243 -1.55 -16.58 -14.89
N MET A 244 -0.59 -17.08 -14.10
CA MET A 244 0.43 -16.22 -13.48
C MET A 244 1.30 -15.54 -14.54
N TRP A 245 1.82 -16.30 -15.52
CA TRP A 245 2.68 -15.76 -16.55
C TRP A 245 1.93 -14.82 -17.49
N PHE A 246 0.70 -15.16 -17.86
CA PHE A 246 -0.15 -14.25 -18.65
C PHE A 246 -0.37 -12.93 -17.92
N THR A 247 -0.75 -12.98 -16.63
CA THR A 247 -0.93 -11.79 -15.80
C THR A 247 0.36 -10.97 -15.73
N PHE A 248 1.48 -11.62 -15.47
CA PHE A 248 2.77 -10.92 -15.40
C PHE A 248 3.13 -10.23 -16.72
N PHE A 249 3.02 -10.91 -17.86
CA PHE A 249 3.33 -10.32 -19.17
C PHE A 249 2.35 -9.20 -19.53
N HIS A 250 1.09 -9.33 -19.15
CA HIS A 250 0.09 -8.27 -19.33
C HIS A 250 0.50 -7.00 -18.55
N GLU A 251 0.83 -7.11 -17.27
CA GLU A 251 1.29 -5.97 -16.47
C GLU A 251 2.64 -5.42 -16.96
N LEU A 252 3.50 -6.28 -17.48
CA LEU A 252 4.77 -5.89 -18.08
C LEU A 252 4.59 -5.05 -19.36
N ALA A 253 3.56 -5.34 -20.15
CA ALA A 253 3.18 -4.54 -21.32
C ALA A 253 2.84 -3.10 -20.92
N HIS A 254 2.13 -2.92 -19.80
CA HIS A 254 1.82 -1.57 -19.29
C HIS A 254 3.09 -0.81 -18.88
N VAL A 255 4.11 -1.48 -18.32
CA VAL A 255 5.43 -0.85 -18.09
C VAL A 255 6.06 -0.41 -19.42
N LEU A 256 5.95 -1.26 -20.43
CA LEU A 256 6.60 -1.05 -21.72
C LEU A 256 5.94 0.04 -22.56
N TYR A 257 4.61 0.07 -22.62
CA TYR A 257 3.85 0.92 -23.55
C TYR A 257 3.25 2.16 -22.91
N HIS A 258 2.74 2.06 -21.67
CA HIS A 258 1.88 3.09 -21.09
C HIS A 258 2.59 4.07 -20.12
N GLY A 259 3.78 3.72 -19.60
CA GLY A 259 4.62 4.62 -18.79
C GLY A 259 4.03 5.07 -17.46
N LYS A 260 4.47 6.23 -16.94
CA LYS A 260 4.15 6.71 -15.57
C LYS A 260 2.69 7.14 -15.35
N LYS A 261 1.90 7.33 -16.38
CA LYS A 261 0.54 7.91 -16.28
C LYS A 261 -0.57 6.87 -16.07
N GLY A 262 -0.25 5.58 -16.11
CA GLY A 262 -1.22 4.50 -15.98
C GLY A 262 -1.13 3.77 -14.64
N ILE A 263 -2.28 3.39 -14.08
CA ILE A 263 -2.43 2.29 -13.14
C ILE A 263 -3.43 1.36 -13.82
N CYS A 264 -3.08 0.10 -13.99
CA CYS A 264 -3.94 -0.90 -14.58
C CYS A 264 -4.17 -2.02 -13.59
N LEU A 265 -5.38 -2.57 -13.58
CA LEU A 265 -5.81 -3.69 -12.74
C LEU A 265 -6.39 -4.77 -13.65
N GLN A 266 -5.87 -5.97 -13.56
CA GLN A 266 -6.36 -7.11 -14.32
C GLN A 266 -7.47 -7.86 -13.58
N ASN A 267 -8.47 -8.35 -14.32
CA ASN A 267 -9.67 -9.06 -13.86
C ASN A 267 -10.68 -8.25 -13.05
N ILE A 268 -10.68 -6.95 -13.25
CA ILE A 268 -11.89 -6.17 -12.99
C ILE A 268 -12.49 -5.92 -14.36
N GLU A 269 -13.77 -6.22 -14.55
CA GLU A 269 -14.51 -6.03 -15.84
C GLU A 269 -14.60 -4.53 -16.20
N ILE A 270 -13.45 -3.89 -16.43
CA ILE A 270 -13.35 -2.45 -16.71
C ILE A 270 -12.80 -2.26 -18.11
N THR A 271 -13.63 -2.63 -19.04
CA THR A 271 -13.30 -2.49 -20.46
C THR A 271 -13.60 -1.12 -21.05
N HIS A 272 -14.11 -0.15 -20.28
CA HIS A 272 -14.76 1.01 -20.90
C HIS A 272 -13.91 2.26 -21.12
N ASN A 273 -12.71 2.40 -20.53
CA ASN A 273 -11.97 3.65 -20.70
C ASN A 273 -10.73 3.64 -21.61
N TYR A 274 -10.08 2.51 -21.82
CA TYR A 274 -8.97 2.38 -22.77
C TYR A 274 -8.89 0.96 -23.33
N PRO A 275 -9.89 0.49 -24.07
CA PRO A 275 -9.90 -0.87 -24.63
C PRO A 275 -8.66 -1.16 -25.48
N GLU A 276 -8.18 -0.16 -26.24
CA GLU A 276 -6.97 -0.28 -27.08
C GLU A 276 -5.72 -0.63 -26.28
N LYS A 277 -5.56 -0.11 -25.05
CA LYS A 277 -4.39 -0.39 -24.21
C LYS A 277 -4.45 -1.78 -23.59
N GLU A 278 -5.62 -2.23 -23.22
CA GLU A 278 -5.85 -3.58 -22.72
C GLU A 278 -5.65 -4.61 -23.82
N ASP A 279 -6.15 -4.33 -25.03
CA ASP A 279 -5.90 -5.18 -26.20
C ASP A 279 -4.43 -5.26 -26.56
N GLU A 280 -3.71 -4.13 -26.53
CA GLU A 280 -2.26 -4.11 -26.74
C GLU A 280 -1.53 -4.94 -25.68
N ALA A 281 -1.92 -4.83 -24.41
CA ALA A 281 -1.33 -5.60 -23.31
C ALA A 281 -1.65 -7.10 -23.44
N ASN A 282 -2.88 -7.45 -23.81
CA ASN A 282 -3.31 -8.82 -24.04
C ASN A 282 -2.54 -9.45 -25.23
N CYS A 283 -2.44 -8.74 -26.35
CA CYS A 283 -1.67 -9.19 -27.51
C CYS A 283 -0.19 -9.41 -27.17
N PHE A 284 0.41 -8.48 -26.40
CA PHE A 284 1.79 -8.64 -25.95
C PHE A 284 1.95 -9.87 -25.04
N ALA A 285 1.05 -10.06 -24.08
CA ALA A 285 1.08 -11.20 -23.17
C ALA A 285 0.95 -12.53 -23.96
N GLN A 286 -0.01 -12.63 -24.87
CA GLN A 286 -0.19 -13.80 -25.72
C GLN A 286 1.07 -14.13 -26.55
N LYS A 287 1.70 -13.10 -27.14
CA LYS A 287 2.94 -13.28 -27.89
C LYS A 287 4.06 -13.81 -27.00
N CYS A 288 4.29 -13.19 -25.83
CA CYS A 288 5.32 -13.66 -24.89
C CYS A 288 5.06 -15.09 -24.40
N MET A 289 3.79 -15.44 -24.16
CA MET A 289 3.39 -16.80 -23.80
C MET A 289 3.68 -17.80 -24.93
N ALA A 290 3.34 -17.46 -26.18
CA ALA A 290 3.65 -18.28 -27.34
C ALA A 290 5.16 -18.46 -27.53
N ASP A 291 5.93 -17.36 -27.44
CA ASP A 291 7.40 -17.38 -27.55
C ASP A 291 8.04 -18.23 -26.41
N ALA A 292 7.42 -18.25 -25.22
CA ALA A 292 7.81 -19.16 -24.13
C ALA A 292 7.30 -20.59 -24.32
N GLY A 293 6.50 -20.87 -25.35
CA GLY A 293 5.97 -22.18 -25.70
C GLY A 293 4.83 -22.66 -24.80
N PHE A 294 4.00 -21.75 -24.28
CA PHE A 294 2.70 -22.13 -23.70
C PHE A 294 1.71 -22.42 -24.80
N GLU A 295 0.88 -23.43 -24.59
CA GLU A 295 -0.29 -23.66 -25.44
C GLU A 295 -1.39 -22.66 -25.06
N LEU A 296 -1.85 -21.82 -26.00
CA LEU A 296 -2.84 -20.76 -25.76
C LEU A 296 -4.24 -21.27 -26.07
#